data_3122167dd57b588e20a6a2b8195509fe
#
_entry.id   3122167dd57b588e20a6a2b8195509fe
#
_cell.length_a   1.000
_cell.length_b   1.000
_cell.length_c   1.000
_cell.angle_alpha   90.00
_cell.angle_beta   90.00
_cell.angle_gamma   90.00
#
_symmetry.space_group_name_H-M   'P 1'
#
loop_
_entity.id
_entity.type
_entity.pdbx_description
1 polymer ?
#
loop_
_entity_poly.entity_id
_entity_poly.type
_entity_poly.pdbx_seq_one_letter_code
_entity_poly.pdbx_strand_id
1 'polypeptide(L)'
;MYKIIRIIIALILSTLMMTPVHAEGSDVIEFELTKEIVDHDTTARASFNGELLTNLIVSDLEPNKEYQVDIGSTSGPYTTDNNGTLTVHLYGVNPGKPQHVTIKGVSKLKYSIDYAQFIHPNTRHQSDIDVYHDGTLVGTTVGKRNQGVKTGTYTANAGSKEKIVLRDNVYKAFETAIMGGVDGVGDPNQSFQYTVHITGLDPEDTVFFHYMDASGDDNPEVHTINNEIVYDVELGAALHGGVFVYSIPWYAKVTVTQHANNLGYLPNWQTDYEMSNNTIPGIALSTPEFGHEGDTSGDLTVMFANTKVQTVMVSKTVEGNQGNRYKQFDFNARLTDNNDIEYTGPVSIAKQDGTVEQLTPDENHVYKFKLQHGDTVKVFGFDTVIKNVTITEEDNDYQTKVAHDNEQPVDGKSVTVNIENANANIQYTNSKSLIVPTGISLPVGGALFIIVGIGIILIAKKHKHVV
;
A
#
# COMPACT_ATOMS: atom_id res chain seq x y z
N MET A 1 -35.83 66.24 66.33
CA MET A 1 -36.25 65.19 65.35
C MET A 1 -35.77 65.47 63.94
N TYR A 2 -35.77 66.69 63.46
CA TYR A 2 -35.35 66.96 62.06
C TYR A 2 -33.83 66.74 61.72
N LYS A 3 -32.94 66.89 62.67
CA LYS A 3 -31.50 66.58 62.47
C LYS A 3 -31.11 65.11 62.37
N ILE A 4 -31.86 64.29 63.04
CA ILE A 4 -31.63 62.85 63.03
C ILE A 4 -32.11 62.17 61.72
N ILE A 5 -33.26 62.69 61.19
CA ILE A 5 -33.80 62.25 59.90
C ILE A 5 -32.86 62.61 58.71
N ARG A 6 -32.22 63.77 58.74
CA ARG A 6 -31.21 64.12 57.67
C ARG A 6 -29.97 63.24 57.70
N ILE A 7 -29.51 62.79 58.88
CA ILE A 7 -28.37 61.96 59.01
C ILE A 7 -28.71 60.52 58.53
N ILE A 8 -29.91 60.01 58.86
CA ILE A 8 -30.33 58.69 58.37
C ILE A 8 -30.55 58.66 56.85
N ILE A 9 -31.08 59.71 56.25
CA ILE A 9 -31.24 59.84 54.80
C ILE A 9 -29.88 59.99 54.12
N ALA A 10 -28.93 60.71 54.69
CA ALA A 10 -27.55 60.77 54.15
C ALA A 10 -26.82 59.43 54.26
N LEU A 11 -27.02 58.67 55.32
CA LEU A 11 -26.46 57.32 55.45
C LEU A 11 -27.11 56.31 54.48
N ILE A 12 -28.40 56.38 54.28
CA ILE A 12 -29.10 55.49 53.31
C ILE A 12 -28.74 55.88 51.88
N LEU A 13 -28.57 57.17 51.52
CA LEU A 13 -28.08 57.55 50.22
C LEU A 13 -26.61 57.19 50.00
N SER A 14 -25.78 57.19 51.02
CA SER A 14 -24.39 56.81 50.90
C SER A 14 -24.24 55.26 50.77
N THR A 15 -25.19 54.47 51.34
CA THR A 15 -25.22 53.00 51.15
C THR A 15 -25.91 52.58 49.84
N LEU A 16 -26.72 53.45 49.21
CA LEU A 16 -27.32 53.17 47.90
C LEU A 16 -26.46 53.61 46.71
N MET A 17 -25.35 54.31 46.96
CA MET A 17 -24.37 54.68 45.90
C MET A 17 -23.05 53.94 45.98
N MET A 18 -22.96 52.88 46.73
CA MET A 18 -21.92 51.89 46.50
C MET A 18 -22.42 50.91 45.42
N THR A 19 -22.52 51.39 44.19
CA THR A 19 -22.26 50.47 43.09
C THR A 19 -20.90 49.85 43.37
N PRO A 20 -20.75 48.54 43.35
CA PRO A 20 -19.42 47.99 43.39
C PRO A 20 -18.68 48.62 42.20
N VAL A 21 -17.72 49.48 42.51
CA VAL A 21 -16.68 49.81 41.55
C VAL A 21 -16.01 48.46 41.30
N HIS A 22 -16.46 47.80 40.30
CA HIS A 22 -15.67 46.74 39.70
C HIS A 22 -14.34 47.43 39.36
N ALA A 23 -13.31 47.07 40.06
CA ALA A 23 -11.98 47.50 39.72
C ALA A 23 -11.79 47.11 38.24
N GLU A 24 -11.62 48.14 37.36
CA GLU A 24 -11.39 47.94 35.91
C GLU A 24 -10.17 47.09 35.57
N GLY A 25 -9.69 46.27 36.49
CA GLY A 25 -8.52 45.44 36.35
C GLY A 25 -8.72 43.94 36.61
N SER A 26 -9.95 43.46 36.95
CA SER A 26 -10.13 42.09 37.43
C SER A 26 -10.78 41.12 36.42
N ASP A 27 -11.39 41.58 35.37
CA ASP A 27 -12.09 40.73 34.42
C ASP A 27 -11.19 40.35 33.21
N VAL A 28 -10.08 39.70 33.54
CA VAL A 28 -9.08 39.28 32.55
C VAL A 28 -8.82 37.78 32.75
N ILE A 29 -8.81 37.02 31.67
CA ILE A 29 -8.42 35.61 31.64
C ILE A 29 -7.20 35.48 30.74
N GLU A 30 -6.15 34.89 31.24
CA GLU A 30 -4.88 34.74 30.55
C GLU A 30 -4.66 33.26 30.18
N PHE A 31 -4.12 33.04 28.97
CA PHE A 31 -3.65 31.73 28.49
C PHE A 31 -2.17 31.87 28.15
N GLU A 32 -1.39 30.90 28.61
CA GLU A 32 0.01 30.74 28.23
C GLU A 32 0.18 29.41 27.49
N LEU A 33 0.47 29.49 26.20
CA LEU A 33 0.71 28.31 25.35
C LEU A 33 2.21 28.17 25.11
N THR A 34 2.74 27.02 25.42
CA THR A 34 4.16 26.71 25.23
C THR A 34 4.29 25.45 24.37
N LYS A 35 5.26 25.44 23.46
CA LYS A 35 5.67 24.23 22.72
C LYS A 35 6.94 23.66 23.34
N GLU A 36 6.95 22.37 23.62
CA GLU A 36 8.11 21.57 23.98
C GLU A 36 8.39 20.56 22.86
N ILE A 37 9.65 20.30 22.58
CA ILE A 37 10.06 19.21 21.68
C ILE A 37 10.76 18.16 22.53
N VAL A 38 10.29 16.92 22.46
CA VAL A 38 10.91 15.76 23.08
C VAL A 38 11.41 14.86 21.96
N ASP A 39 12.72 14.76 21.85
CA ASP A 39 13.37 13.87 20.90
C ASP A 39 13.56 12.50 21.59
N HIS A 40 12.91 11.48 21.05
CA HIS A 40 13.00 10.10 21.54
C HIS A 40 14.22 9.36 20.98
N ASP A 41 14.86 9.92 19.95
CA ASP A 41 16.03 9.35 19.29
C ASP A 41 17.26 10.26 19.50
N THR A 42 18.14 9.87 20.36
CA THR A 42 19.26 10.66 20.92
C THR A 42 20.25 11.25 19.89
N THR A 43 20.09 11.02 18.61
CA THR A 43 20.99 11.46 17.52
C THR A 43 20.37 12.41 16.49
N ALA A 44 19.06 12.55 16.47
CA ALA A 44 18.39 13.42 15.53
C ALA A 44 18.16 14.82 16.12
N ARG A 45 18.87 15.82 15.63
CA ARG A 45 18.40 17.20 15.75
C ARG A 45 17.20 17.35 14.83
N ALA A 46 16.01 17.14 15.38
CA ALA A 46 14.78 17.36 14.67
C ALA A 46 14.65 18.84 14.32
N SER A 47 15.01 19.21 13.11
CA SER A 47 14.52 20.46 12.52
C SER A 47 13.10 20.19 12.05
N PHE A 48 12.15 20.34 12.94
CA PHE A 48 10.74 20.20 12.61
C PHE A 48 10.29 21.41 11.78
N ASN A 49 9.98 21.19 10.51
CA ASN A 49 9.42 22.17 9.59
C ASN A 49 7.90 22.04 9.45
N GLY A 50 7.19 21.55 10.45
CA GLY A 50 5.74 21.46 10.45
C GLY A 50 5.10 22.72 11.00
N GLU A 51 4.08 23.24 10.31
CA GLU A 51 3.23 24.28 10.86
C GLU A 51 2.20 23.68 11.80
N LEU A 52 2.16 24.20 13.03
CA LEU A 52 1.11 23.90 13.99
C LEU A 52 0.02 24.94 13.89
N LEU A 53 -1.16 24.54 13.43
CA LEU A 53 -2.36 25.34 13.59
C LEU A 53 -2.97 25.02 14.95
N THR A 54 -2.85 25.95 15.87
CA THR A 54 -3.47 25.84 17.18
C THR A 54 -4.63 26.84 17.27
N ASN A 55 -5.81 26.35 17.59
CA ASN A 55 -6.98 27.16 17.83
C ASN A 55 -7.35 27.09 19.31
N LEU A 56 -7.40 28.23 19.94
CA LEU A 56 -8.06 28.40 21.23
C LEU A 56 -9.53 28.69 20.95
N ILE A 57 -10.42 27.77 21.24
CA ILE A 57 -11.86 27.92 21.08
C ILE A 57 -12.44 28.31 22.43
N VAL A 58 -13.02 29.51 22.49
CA VAL A 58 -13.64 30.07 23.70
C VAL A 58 -15.15 30.06 23.50
N SER A 59 -15.89 29.65 24.50
CA SER A 59 -17.37 29.58 24.50
C SER A 59 -17.97 30.06 25.81
N ASP A 60 -19.29 30.02 25.91
CA ASP A 60 -20.06 30.61 27.03
C ASP A 60 -19.95 32.14 27.10
N LEU A 61 -19.70 32.79 25.97
CA LEU A 61 -19.70 34.22 25.82
C LEU A 61 -21.06 34.74 25.32
N GLU A 62 -21.28 36.04 25.37
CA GLU A 62 -22.49 36.63 24.76
C GLU A 62 -22.40 36.52 23.22
N PRO A 63 -23.46 36.02 22.56
CA PRO A 63 -23.48 35.90 21.09
C PRO A 63 -23.38 37.26 20.39
N ASN A 64 -22.67 37.30 19.26
CA ASN A 64 -22.48 38.47 18.40
C ASN A 64 -21.90 39.70 19.14
N LYS A 65 -21.16 39.47 20.20
CA LYS A 65 -20.51 40.51 21.00
C LYS A 65 -19.00 40.57 20.69
N GLU A 66 -18.51 41.78 20.70
CA GLU A 66 -17.09 42.07 20.51
C GLU A 66 -16.35 42.01 21.85
N TYR A 67 -15.22 41.32 21.86
CA TYR A 67 -14.30 41.19 22.99
C TYR A 67 -12.91 41.64 22.58
N GLN A 68 -12.21 42.31 23.49
CA GLN A 68 -10.81 42.64 23.29
C GLN A 68 -9.92 41.45 23.59
N VAL A 69 -9.19 40.99 22.58
CA VAL A 69 -8.24 39.89 22.69
C VAL A 69 -6.84 40.36 22.33
N ASP A 70 -5.91 40.14 23.23
CA ASP A 70 -4.49 40.41 23.00
C ASP A 70 -3.79 39.07 22.72
N ILE A 71 -3.01 39.01 21.64
CA ILE A 71 -2.21 37.86 21.26
C ILE A 71 -0.75 38.31 21.14
N GLY A 72 0.06 37.99 22.16
CA GLY A 72 1.43 38.49 22.25
C GLY A 72 1.46 40.02 22.25
N SER A 73 2.00 40.63 21.21
CA SER A 73 2.07 42.10 21.03
C SER A 73 0.92 42.67 20.20
N THR A 74 0.04 41.81 19.66
CA THR A 74 -1.09 42.25 18.83
C THR A 74 -2.36 42.26 19.65
N SER A 75 -3.12 43.34 19.53
CA SER A 75 -4.37 43.56 20.24
C SER A 75 -5.45 43.90 19.24
N GLY A 76 -6.62 43.29 19.38
CA GLY A 76 -7.73 43.59 18.48
C GLY A 76 -9.08 43.09 18.99
N PRO A 77 -10.17 43.64 18.40
CA PRO A 77 -11.50 43.14 18.67
C PRO A 77 -11.77 41.85 17.96
N TYR A 78 -12.39 40.90 18.67
CA TYR A 78 -12.87 39.62 18.15
C TYR A 78 -14.36 39.49 18.44
N THR A 79 -15.14 39.15 17.43
CA THR A 79 -16.60 39.02 17.56
C THR A 79 -16.97 37.54 17.71
N THR A 80 -17.78 37.23 18.71
CA THR A 80 -18.33 35.89 18.89
C THR A 80 -19.35 35.56 17.81
N ASP A 81 -19.50 34.29 17.51
CA ASP A 81 -20.56 33.79 16.63
C ASP A 81 -21.96 33.84 17.29
N ASN A 82 -22.97 33.32 16.55
CA ASN A 82 -24.35 33.24 17.03
C ASN A 82 -24.54 32.33 18.26
N ASN A 83 -23.56 31.50 18.59
CA ASN A 83 -23.56 30.60 19.73
C ASN A 83 -22.73 31.11 20.91
N GLY A 84 -22.18 32.31 20.80
CA GLY A 84 -21.29 32.87 21.80
C GLY A 84 -19.89 32.20 21.80
N THR A 85 -19.44 31.70 20.64
CA THR A 85 -18.13 31.09 20.49
C THR A 85 -17.17 32.05 19.75
N LEU A 86 -15.93 32.06 20.20
CA LEU A 86 -14.82 32.79 19.64
C LEU A 86 -13.67 31.83 19.34
N THR A 87 -13.13 31.89 18.12
CA THR A 87 -11.91 31.14 17.76
C THR A 87 -10.72 32.06 17.63
N VAL A 88 -9.70 31.81 18.42
CA VAL A 88 -8.42 32.51 18.35
C VAL A 88 -7.43 31.63 17.63
N HIS A 89 -7.03 32.05 16.43
CA HIS A 89 -6.04 31.34 15.64
C HIS A 89 -4.63 31.69 16.10
N LEU A 90 -3.84 30.70 16.49
CA LEU A 90 -2.48 30.88 17.00
C LEU A 90 -1.51 30.23 15.99
N TYR A 91 -0.83 31.06 15.25
CA TYR A 91 0.18 30.65 14.29
C TYR A 91 1.56 30.68 14.94
N GLY A 92 2.35 29.63 14.69
CA GLY A 92 3.77 29.64 15.03
C GLY A 92 4.08 29.60 16.54
N VAL A 93 3.42 28.72 17.29
CA VAL A 93 3.86 28.42 18.67
C VAL A 93 5.24 27.76 18.57
N ASN A 94 6.29 28.55 18.84
CA ASN A 94 7.67 28.09 18.69
C ASN A 94 8.20 27.52 20.01
N PRO A 95 9.08 26.50 19.95
CA PRO A 95 9.71 25.94 21.14
C PRO A 95 10.46 27.00 21.95
N GLY A 96 10.24 26.98 23.27
CA GLY A 96 10.91 27.90 24.20
C GLY A 96 10.45 29.37 24.13
N LYS A 97 9.41 29.69 23.34
CA LYS A 97 8.81 31.03 23.26
C LYS A 97 7.32 30.94 23.56
N PRO A 98 6.89 31.13 24.81
CA PRO A 98 5.48 31.10 25.17
C PRO A 98 4.69 32.14 24.40
N GLN A 99 3.50 31.76 23.95
CA GLN A 99 2.53 32.66 23.36
C GLN A 99 1.46 32.97 24.39
N HIS A 100 1.21 34.22 24.58
CA HIS A 100 0.22 34.71 25.57
C HIS A 100 -1.04 35.19 24.83
N VAL A 101 -2.19 34.75 25.34
CA VAL A 101 -3.48 35.20 24.90
C VAL A 101 -4.22 35.79 26.12
N THR A 102 -4.74 36.99 25.99
CA THR A 102 -5.48 37.65 27.06
C THR A 102 -6.86 38.05 26.56
N ILE A 103 -7.91 37.62 27.25
CA ILE A 103 -9.31 37.95 26.95
C ILE A 103 -9.82 38.87 28.06
N LYS A 104 -10.28 40.08 27.67
CA LYS A 104 -10.69 41.13 28.61
C LYS A 104 -12.21 41.26 28.64
N GLY A 105 -12.71 41.69 29.82
CA GLY A 105 -14.13 41.96 30.05
C GLY A 105 -14.97 40.69 30.22
N VAL A 106 -14.34 39.61 30.67
CA VAL A 106 -15.00 38.33 30.87
C VAL A 106 -14.73 37.78 32.28
N SER A 107 -15.78 37.61 33.06
CA SER A 107 -15.66 37.06 34.40
C SER A 107 -15.52 35.51 34.45
N LYS A 108 -16.04 34.85 33.40
CA LYS A 108 -15.97 33.41 33.25
C LYS A 108 -16.20 33.04 31.80
N LEU A 109 -15.48 32.01 31.34
CA LEU A 109 -15.67 31.43 30.02
C LEU A 109 -15.39 29.93 30.06
N LYS A 110 -15.79 29.19 28.99
CA LYS A 110 -15.33 27.86 28.69
C LYS A 110 -14.36 27.90 27.53
N TYR A 111 -13.39 26.97 27.49
CA TYR A 111 -12.47 26.87 26.38
C TYR A 111 -12.08 25.44 26.08
N SER A 112 -11.62 25.21 24.86
CA SER A 112 -10.98 23.99 24.40
C SER A 112 -9.83 24.34 23.44
N ILE A 113 -8.89 23.45 23.32
CA ILE A 113 -7.80 23.56 22.34
C ILE A 113 -8.12 22.60 21.20
N ASP A 114 -8.08 23.15 20.00
CA ASP A 114 -8.16 22.39 18.76
C ASP A 114 -6.90 22.67 17.98
N TYR A 115 -6.08 21.65 17.73
CA TYR A 115 -4.87 21.82 16.94
C TYR A 115 -4.75 20.73 15.90
N ALA A 116 -4.17 21.11 14.78
CA ALA A 116 -3.82 20.22 13.71
C ALA A 116 -2.33 20.34 13.43
N GLN A 117 -1.69 19.21 13.29
CA GLN A 117 -0.30 19.14 12.88
C GLN A 117 -0.25 18.83 11.39
N PHE A 118 0.40 19.70 10.62
CA PHE A 118 0.74 19.41 9.24
C PHE A 118 2.22 19.06 9.18
N ILE A 119 2.51 17.77 8.94
CA ILE A 119 3.87 17.32 8.67
C ILE A 119 4.03 17.29 7.15
N HIS A 120 5.03 17.98 6.65
CA HIS A 120 5.38 17.92 5.23
C HIS A 120 5.69 16.47 4.85
N PRO A 121 5.24 15.96 3.68
CA PRO A 121 5.47 14.57 3.27
C PRO A 121 6.96 14.19 3.19
N ASN A 122 7.86 15.14 3.17
CA ASN A 122 9.31 14.93 3.04
C ASN A 122 10.05 14.90 4.39
N THR A 123 9.39 14.63 5.51
CA THR A 123 10.08 14.59 6.79
C THR A 123 10.56 13.18 7.12
N ARG A 124 11.82 13.11 7.54
CA ARG A 124 12.45 11.90 8.08
C ARG A 124 12.10 11.64 9.54
N HIS A 125 10.98 12.19 9.98
CA HIS A 125 10.51 12.08 11.36
C HIS A 125 9.03 11.78 11.37
N GLN A 126 8.61 11.05 12.38
CA GLN A 126 7.22 10.97 12.82
C GLN A 126 7.09 11.78 14.09
N SER A 127 5.93 12.36 14.34
CA SER A 127 5.67 12.98 15.61
C SER A 127 4.22 12.82 16.04
N ASP A 128 4.01 12.70 17.33
CA ASP A 128 2.72 12.88 17.97
C ASP A 128 2.79 14.09 18.91
N ILE A 129 1.65 14.64 19.25
CA ILE A 129 1.58 15.78 20.16
C ILE A 129 0.69 15.46 21.33
N ASP A 130 1.26 15.60 22.51
CA ASP A 130 0.54 15.58 23.76
C ASP A 130 0.17 17.01 24.16
N VAL A 131 -1.07 17.19 24.59
CA VAL A 131 -1.54 18.46 25.17
C VAL A 131 -1.66 18.30 26.66
N TYR A 132 -0.96 19.15 27.38
CA TYR A 132 -1.05 19.25 28.82
C TYR A 132 -1.76 20.56 29.20
N HIS A 133 -2.67 20.46 30.17
CA HIS A 133 -3.31 21.59 30.83
C HIS A 133 -2.93 21.54 32.32
N ASP A 134 -2.27 22.59 32.79
CA ASP A 134 -1.73 22.70 34.15
C ASP A 134 -0.97 21.42 34.59
N GLY A 135 -0.15 20.88 33.69
CA GLY A 135 0.66 19.70 33.94
C GLY A 135 -0.08 18.36 33.80
N THR A 136 -1.37 18.36 33.53
CA THR A 136 -2.16 17.15 33.31
C THR A 136 -2.33 16.88 31.82
N LEU A 137 -2.04 15.66 31.35
CA LEU A 137 -2.28 15.24 29.97
C LEU A 137 -3.79 15.23 29.68
N VAL A 138 -4.23 15.98 28.68
CA VAL A 138 -5.63 16.18 28.34
C VAL A 138 -5.99 15.82 26.90
N GLY A 139 -5.00 15.53 26.09
CA GLY A 139 -5.19 15.06 24.72
C GLY A 139 -3.88 14.60 24.10
N THR A 140 -3.98 13.63 23.21
CA THR A 140 -2.88 13.12 22.39
C THR A 140 -3.37 12.97 20.96
N THR A 141 -2.53 13.30 19.96
CA THR A 141 -2.83 12.96 18.56
C THR A 141 -2.82 11.45 18.40
N VAL A 142 -3.87 10.91 17.81
CA VAL A 142 -3.91 9.50 17.45
C VAL A 142 -3.25 9.34 16.09
N GLY A 143 -2.16 8.57 16.04
CA GLY A 143 -1.31 8.49 14.85
C GLY A 143 -0.23 9.57 14.83
N LYS A 144 0.91 9.21 14.27
CA LYS A 144 2.12 10.04 14.32
C LYS A 144 2.19 11.08 13.21
N ARG A 145 1.06 11.44 12.55
CA ARG A 145 1.06 12.41 11.46
C ARG A 145 -0.32 12.98 11.12
N ASN A 146 -0.35 14.29 10.79
CA ASN A 146 -1.50 15.04 10.22
C ASN A 146 -2.84 14.88 10.93
N GLN A 147 -2.84 14.60 12.22
CA GLN A 147 -4.07 14.47 12.98
C GLN A 147 -4.31 15.66 13.87
N GLY A 148 -5.55 16.13 13.89
CA GLY A 148 -6.01 17.12 14.83
C GLY A 148 -6.46 16.47 16.13
N VAL A 149 -6.21 17.14 17.25
CA VAL A 149 -6.81 16.80 18.54
C VAL A 149 -7.61 17.98 19.03
N LYS A 150 -8.83 17.66 19.44
CA LYS A 150 -9.67 18.57 20.20
C LYS A 150 -9.72 18.11 21.65
N THR A 151 -9.26 18.94 22.55
CA THR A 151 -9.30 18.63 23.98
C THR A 151 -10.74 18.69 24.51
N GLY A 152 -10.94 18.21 25.74
CA GLY A 152 -12.12 18.47 26.51
C GLY A 152 -12.35 19.96 26.75
N THR A 153 -13.53 20.32 27.26
CA THR A 153 -13.89 21.71 27.59
C THR A 153 -13.54 22.01 29.03
N TYR A 154 -12.81 23.08 29.26
CA TYR A 154 -12.39 23.60 30.57
C TYR A 154 -13.09 24.91 30.88
N THR A 155 -13.10 25.26 32.14
CA THR A 155 -13.67 26.53 32.62
C THR A 155 -12.58 27.42 33.20
N ALA A 156 -12.46 28.66 32.71
CA ALA A 156 -11.58 29.66 33.25
C ALA A 156 -12.40 30.78 33.87
N ASN A 157 -11.91 31.33 34.98
CA ASN A 157 -12.55 32.49 35.70
C ASN A 157 -11.64 33.72 35.64
N ALA A 158 -12.20 34.87 35.82
CA ALA A 158 -11.44 36.12 35.87
C ALA A 158 -10.27 36.01 36.86
N GLY A 159 -9.11 36.48 36.42
CA GLY A 159 -7.86 36.42 37.17
C GLY A 159 -7.12 35.06 37.05
N SER A 160 -7.67 34.08 36.32
CA SER A 160 -6.92 32.84 36.07
C SER A 160 -5.87 33.01 34.98
N LYS A 161 -4.82 32.19 35.08
CA LYS A 161 -3.81 32.03 34.07
C LYS A 161 -3.68 30.52 33.76
N GLU A 162 -4.27 30.16 32.61
CA GLU A 162 -4.32 28.76 32.15
C GLU A 162 -3.01 28.42 31.41
N LYS A 163 -2.32 27.38 31.86
CA LYS A 163 -1.09 26.92 31.22
C LYS A 163 -1.36 25.73 30.32
N ILE A 164 -1.02 25.87 29.04
CA ILE A 164 -1.19 24.85 28.04
C ILE A 164 0.19 24.54 27.44
N VAL A 165 0.60 23.28 27.52
CA VAL A 165 1.85 22.82 26.94
C VAL A 165 1.53 21.86 25.81
N LEU A 166 2.00 22.18 24.60
CA LEU A 166 1.98 21.30 23.44
C LEU A 166 3.33 20.61 23.40
N ARG A 167 3.37 19.34 23.76
CA ARG A 167 4.60 18.53 23.71
C ARG A 167 4.63 17.75 22.42
N ASP A 168 5.59 18.09 21.58
CA ASP A 168 5.86 17.44 20.29
C ASP A 168 6.88 16.30 20.54
N ASN A 169 6.39 15.06 20.48
CA ASN A 169 7.21 13.85 20.61
C ASN A 169 7.70 13.47 19.22
N VAL A 170 8.99 13.62 18.99
CA VAL A 170 9.61 13.37 17.67
C VAL A 170 10.29 12.02 17.68
N TYR A 171 9.97 11.22 16.68
CA TYR A 171 10.51 9.88 16.45
C TYR A 171 11.25 9.83 15.11
N LYS A 172 12.35 9.10 15.09
CA LYS A 172 13.16 8.93 13.90
C LYS A 172 12.47 8.06 12.86
N ALA A 173 12.57 8.47 11.62
CA ALA A 173 12.04 7.74 10.48
C ALA A 173 13.05 7.79 9.31
N PHE A 174 12.86 6.94 8.33
CA PHE A 174 13.61 6.97 7.07
C PHE A 174 12.66 7.01 5.87
N GLU A 175 13.22 7.25 4.71
CA GLU A 175 12.50 7.19 3.44
C GLU A 175 13.17 6.19 2.50
N THR A 176 12.40 5.66 1.56
CA THR A 176 12.93 4.84 0.46
C THR A 176 12.30 5.28 -0.85
N ALA A 177 13.11 5.31 -1.90
CA ALA A 177 12.64 5.52 -3.25
C ALA A 177 12.58 4.17 -3.97
N ILE A 178 11.43 3.82 -4.53
CA ILE A 178 11.23 2.62 -5.33
C ILE A 178 11.02 3.05 -6.76
N MET A 179 11.90 2.65 -7.64
CA MET A 179 11.87 2.99 -9.05
C MET A 179 11.65 1.72 -9.87
N GLY A 180 10.76 1.80 -10.86
CA GLY A 180 10.49 0.72 -11.78
C GLY A 180 10.60 1.18 -13.21
N GLY A 181 11.08 0.31 -14.10
CA GLY A 181 11.20 0.68 -15.50
C GLY A 181 11.75 -0.45 -16.37
N VAL A 182 11.83 -0.14 -17.65
CA VAL A 182 12.43 -0.99 -18.67
C VAL A 182 13.88 -0.56 -18.88
N ASP A 183 14.79 -1.53 -18.86
CA ASP A 183 16.19 -1.32 -19.18
C ASP A 183 16.50 -1.87 -20.59
N GLY A 184 17.23 -1.09 -21.37
CA GLY A 184 17.67 -1.47 -22.71
C GLY A 184 16.54 -1.49 -23.76
N VAL A 185 16.49 -2.58 -24.54
CA VAL A 185 15.53 -2.74 -25.64
C VAL A 185 14.21 -3.31 -25.10
N GLY A 186 13.15 -2.53 -25.17
CA GLY A 186 11.82 -2.95 -24.72
C GLY A 186 10.83 -1.83 -24.95
N ASP A 187 9.56 -2.04 -24.59
CA ASP A 187 8.57 -0.99 -24.61
C ASP A 187 8.82 -0.03 -23.42
N PRO A 188 9.25 1.20 -23.67
CA PRO A 188 9.53 2.16 -22.59
C PRO A 188 8.26 2.55 -21.81
N ASN A 189 7.07 2.26 -22.35
CA ASN A 189 5.81 2.54 -21.70
C ASN A 189 5.28 1.37 -20.85
N GLN A 190 6.02 0.25 -20.81
CA GLN A 190 5.60 -0.91 -20.04
C GLN A 190 5.65 -0.60 -18.54
N SER A 191 4.58 -0.92 -17.82
CA SER A 191 4.51 -0.89 -16.38
C SER A 191 4.55 -2.29 -15.76
N PHE A 192 4.91 -2.34 -14.47
CA PHE A 192 5.00 -3.56 -13.69
C PHE A 192 4.35 -3.34 -12.33
N GLN A 193 3.76 -4.40 -11.79
CA GLN A 193 3.15 -4.39 -10.47
C GLN A 193 4.18 -4.74 -9.40
N TYR A 194 4.15 -4.01 -8.29
CA TYR A 194 5.01 -4.22 -7.14
C TYR A 194 4.18 -4.21 -5.86
N THR A 195 4.60 -5.02 -4.90
CA THR A 195 4.11 -4.94 -3.52
C THR A 195 5.23 -4.39 -2.63
N VAL A 196 4.92 -3.34 -1.89
CA VAL A 196 5.77 -2.83 -0.80
C VAL A 196 5.25 -3.40 0.50
N HIS A 197 6.07 -4.17 1.18
CA HIS A 197 5.74 -4.78 2.46
C HIS A 197 6.63 -4.19 3.55
N ILE A 198 6.02 -3.58 4.55
CA ILE A 198 6.71 -2.96 5.68
C ILE A 198 6.26 -3.67 6.95
N THR A 199 7.22 -4.17 7.71
CA THR A 199 7.00 -4.98 8.92
C THR A 199 7.61 -4.34 10.16
N GLY A 200 7.22 -4.82 11.33
CA GLY A 200 7.74 -4.33 12.61
C GLY A 200 7.14 -3.00 13.04
N LEU A 201 6.00 -2.62 12.50
CA LEU A 201 5.32 -1.36 12.80
C LEU A 201 4.54 -1.44 14.12
N ASP A 202 4.40 -0.31 14.78
CA ASP A 202 3.45 -0.14 15.88
C ASP A 202 2.02 0.08 15.35
N PRO A 203 0.98 -0.21 16.12
CA PRO A 203 -0.42 -0.07 15.65
C PRO A 203 -0.81 1.35 15.21
N GLU A 204 -0.08 2.36 15.65
CA GLU A 204 -0.34 3.78 15.36
C GLU A 204 0.56 4.34 14.26
N ASP A 205 1.47 3.52 13.71
CA ASP A 205 2.34 3.97 12.64
C ASP A 205 1.59 4.17 11.33
N THR A 206 1.97 5.22 10.63
CA THR A 206 1.47 5.54 9.28
C THR A 206 2.63 5.84 8.36
N VAL A 207 2.50 5.40 7.13
CA VAL A 207 3.50 5.57 6.09
C VAL A 207 2.84 6.22 4.89
N PHE A 208 3.57 7.05 4.15
CA PHE A 208 3.05 7.79 3.01
C PHE A 208 3.72 7.35 1.73
N PHE A 209 2.91 7.18 0.70
CA PHE A 209 3.35 6.86 -0.65
C PHE A 209 3.15 8.09 -1.53
N HIS A 210 4.19 8.53 -2.22
CA HIS A 210 4.14 9.67 -3.12
C HIS A 210 4.73 9.28 -4.47
N TYR A 211 3.92 9.25 -5.51
CA TYR A 211 4.39 8.99 -6.86
C TYR A 211 5.21 10.18 -7.39
N MET A 212 6.37 9.89 -7.98
CA MET A 212 7.38 10.90 -8.36
C MET A 212 6.88 11.93 -9.39
N ASP A 213 5.88 11.58 -10.18
CA ASP A 213 5.29 12.41 -11.24
C ASP A 213 3.88 12.90 -10.92
N ALA A 214 3.38 12.60 -9.73
CA ALA A 214 2.09 13.11 -9.29
C ALA A 214 2.18 14.61 -9.03
N SER A 215 1.45 15.40 -9.81
CA SER A 215 1.25 16.81 -9.55
C SER A 215 0.12 16.98 -8.54
N GLY A 216 0.45 17.21 -7.27
CA GLY A 216 -0.54 17.52 -6.24
C GLY A 216 -0.36 16.74 -4.94
N ASP A 217 -1.31 16.94 -4.04
CA ASP A 217 -1.32 16.38 -2.68
C ASP A 217 -1.80 14.91 -2.60
N ASP A 218 -1.79 14.17 -3.71
CA ASP A 218 -2.17 12.75 -3.74
C ASP A 218 -1.07 11.88 -3.13
N ASN A 219 -0.91 12.02 -1.82
CA ASN A 219 -0.05 11.19 -1.00
C ASN A 219 -0.93 10.25 -0.18
N PRO A 220 -1.24 9.04 -0.66
CA PRO A 220 -2.02 8.12 0.13
C PRO A 220 -1.31 7.81 1.44
N GLU A 221 -2.02 8.08 2.53
CA GLU A 221 -1.64 7.71 3.88
C GLU A 221 -2.09 6.27 4.12
N VAL A 222 -1.15 5.40 4.45
CA VAL A 222 -1.41 3.99 4.69
C VAL A 222 -1.19 3.66 6.16
N HIS A 223 -2.24 3.19 6.81
CA HIS A 223 -2.22 2.82 8.21
C HIS A 223 -1.80 1.38 8.41
N THR A 224 -1.15 1.13 9.52
CA THR A 224 -0.73 -0.21 9.94
C THR A 224 -1.92 -1.13 10.20
N ILE A 225 -1.84 -2.35 9.69
CA ILE A 225 -2.78 -3.44 9.98
C ILE A 225 -1.97 -4.63 10.48
N ASN A 226 -2.26 -5.10 11.68
CA ASN A 226 -1.52 -6.22 12.32
C ASN A 226 0.01 -5.99 12.39
N ASN A 227 0.45 -4.77 12.66
CA ASN A 227 1.86 -4.39 12.75
C ASN A 227 2.62 -4.47 11.40
N GLU A 228 1.91 -4.40 10.31
CA GLU A 228 2.49 -4.37 8.96
C GLU A 228 1.70 -3.47 8.01
N ILE A 229 2.34 -3.06 6.92
CA ILE A 229 1.72 -2.42 5.77
C ILE A 229 2.05 -3.25 4.54
N VAL A 230 1.03 -3.63 3.78
CA VAL A 230 1.16 -4.24 2.45
C VAL A 230 0.47 -3.31 1.46
N TYR A 231 1.23 -2.74 0.54
CA TYR A 231 0.71 -1.76 -0.40
C TYR A 231 1.20 -2.05 -1.83
N ASP A 232 0.24 -2.17 -2.75
CA ASP A 232 0.55 -2.45 -4.15
C ASP A 232 0.67 -1.15 -4.95
N VAL A 233 1.73 -1.07 -5.76
CA VAL A 233 2.01 0.05 -6.66
C VAL A 233 2.27 -0.47 -8.07
N GLU A 234 1.91 0.33 -9.07
CA GLU A 234 2.23 0.07 -10.47
C GLU A 234 3.21 1.14 -10.95
N LEU A 235 4.40 0.71 -11.35
CA LEU A 235 5.48 1.62 -11.76
C LEU A 235 5.92 1.31 -13.20
N GLY A 236 6.19 2.37 -13.95
CA GLY A 236 6.67 2.31 -15.33
C GLY A 236 6.67 3.70 -15.93
N ALA A 237 7.49 3.93 -16.95
CA ALA A 237 7.72 5.27 -17.50
C ALA A 237 6.47 5.97 -18.07
N ALA A 238 5.41 5.21 -18.42
CA ALA A 238 4.14 5.77 -18.92
C ALA A 238 3.15 6.12 -17.82
N LEU A 239 3.31 5.59 -16.61
CA LEU A 239 2.42 5.83 -15.47
C LEU A 239 3.16 6.63 -14.42
N HIS A 240 3.99 5.96 -13.65
CA HIS A 240 4.78 6.55 -12.57
C HIS A 240 6.16 5.93 -12.60
N GLY A 241 7.20 6.74 -12.85
CA GLY A 241 8.59 6.27 -12.89
C GLY A 241 9.08 5.70 -11.56
N GLY A 242 8.45 6.11 -10.46
CA GLY A 242 8.78 5.65 -9.13
C GLY A 242 7.79 6.15 -8.08
N VAL A 243 7.97 5.65 -6.88
CA VAL A 243 7.26 6.06 -5.67
C VAL A 243 8.25 6.30 -4.55
N PHE A 244 8.09 7.43 -3.85
CA PHE A 244 8.73 7.66 -2.56
C PHE A 244 7.84 7.12 -1.45
N VAL A 245 8.44 6.44 -0.49
CA VAL A 245 7.79 5.95 0.72
C VAL A 245 8.40 6.68 1.90
N TYR A 246 7.61 7.52 2.55
CA TYR A 246 8.06 8.41 3.62
C TYR A 246 7.59 7.99 4.99
N SER A 247 8.29 8.47 6.00
CA SER A 247 7.94 8.28 7.41
C SER A 247 7.92 6.83 7.84
N ILE A 248 8.78 6.01 7.26
CA ILE A 248 8.98 4.64 7.72
C ILE A 248 9.69 4.69 9.06
N PRO A 249 9.11 4.15 10.14
CA PRO A 249 9.76 4.14 11.44
C PRO A 249 11.14 3.50 11.39
N TRP A 250 12.07 4.06 12.15
CA TRP A 250 13.47 3.64 12.16
C TRP A 250 13.69 2.15 12.41
N TYR A 251 12.82 1.54 13.20
CA TYR A 251 12.87 0.12 13.56
C TYR A 251 12.17 -0.80 12.56
N ALA A 252 11.42 -0.25 11.61
CA ALA A 252 10.69 -1.04 10.63
C ALA A 252 11.60 -1.62 9.56
N LYS A 253 11.12 -2.66 8.89
CA LYS A 253 11.81 -3.33 7.78
C LYS A 253 10.94 -3.29 6.54
N VAL A 254 11.57 -3.19 5.39
CA VAL A 254 10.91 -3.07 4.08
C VAL A 254 11.37 -4.19 3.17
N THR A 255 10.43 -4.77 2.43
CA THR A 255 10.68 -5.68 1.31
C THR A 255 9.87 -5.18 0.12
N VAL A 256 10.47 -5.15 -1.06
CA VAL A 256 9.77 -4.81 -2.30
C VAL A 256 9.76 -6.01 -3.21
N THR A 257 8.57 -6.41 -3.65
CA THR A 257 8.39 -7.56 -4.55
C THR A 257 7.79 -7.11 -5.87
N GLN A 258 8.50 -7.30 -6.97
CA GLN A 258 7.90 -7.23 -8.30
C GLN A 258 7.09 -8.50 -8.56
N HIS A 259 5.87 -8.33 -9.05
CA HIS A 259 5.00 -9.47 -9.37
C HIS A 259 5.48 -10.23 -10.62
N ALA A 260 5.19 -11.52 -10.65
CA ALA A 260 5.42 -12.32 -11.84
C ALA A 260 4.58 -11.79 -13.02
N ASN A 261 5.16 -11.84 -14.21
CA ASN A 261 4.47 -11.44 -15.43
C ASN A 261 4.88 -12.33 -16.61
N ASN A 262 4.09 -12.33 -17.68
CA ASN A 262 4.34 -13.10 -18.90
C ASN A 262 4.81 -12.23 -20.06
N LEU A 263 5.31 -11.02 -19.78
CA LEU A 263 5.66 -10.01 -20.79
C LEU A 263 7.06 -10.23 -21.40
N GLY A 264 7.80 -11.23 -20.90
CA GLY A 264 9.16 -11.56 -21.38
C GLY A 264 10.19 -10.53 -20.97
N TYR A 265 10.06 -9.99 -19.77
CA TYR A 265 11.08 -9.15 -19.15
C TYR A 265 11.79 -9.93 -18.05
N LEU A 266 13.09 -9.75 -17.99
CA LEU A 266 13.97 -10.26 -16.94
C LEU A 266 14.06 -9.20 -15.84
N PRO A 267 13.42 -9.40 -14.70
CA PRO A 267 13.49 -8.45 -13.61
C PRO A 267 14.83 -8.59 -12.87
N ASN A 268 15.46 -7.47 -12.58
CA ASN A 268 16.55 -7.38 -11.62
C ASN A 268 16.31 -6.15 -10.75
N TRP A 269 16.75 -6.19 -9.51
CA TRP A 269 16.75 -5.05 -8.62
C TRP A 269 18.18 -4.67 -8.23
N GLN A 270 18.37 -3.40 -7.93
CA GLN A 270 19.57 -2.83 -7.36
C GLN A 270 19.20 -1.90 -6.22
N THR A 271 19.93 -1.98 -5.12
CA THR A 271 19.90 -1.02 -4.03
C THR A 271 21.24 -0.29 -3.98
N ASP A 272 21.40 0.63 -3.04
CA ASP A 272 22.67 1.32 -2.82
C ASP A 272 23.80 0.36 -2.40
N TYR A 273 23.49 -0.85 -1.96
CA TYR A 273 24.45 -1.80 -1.38
C TYR A 273 24.52 -3.13 -2.12
N GLU A 274 23.44 -3.56 -2.74
CA GLU A 274 23.31 -4.91 -3.30
C GLU A 274 22.56 -4.87 -4.63
N MET A 275 22.78 -5.91 -5.45
CA MET A 275 22.01 -6.14 -6.67
C MET A 275 21.63 -7.61 -6.79
N SER A 276 20.51 -7.87 -7.41
CA SER A 276 20.12 -9.22 -7.79
C SER A 276 20.88 -9.67 -9.04
N ASN A 277 20.95 -10.98 -9.22
CA ASN A 277 21.45 -11.60 -10.43
C ASN A 277 20.43 -12.65 -10.92
N ASN A 278 19.23 -12.18 -11.20
CA ASN A 278 18.20 -13.05 -11.72
C ASN A 278 18.43 -13.36 -13.20
N THR A 279 18.18 -14.59 -13.58
CA THR A 279 18.32 -15.09 -14.95
C THR A 279 17.01 -15.63 -15.53
N ILE A 280 15.90 -15.53 -14.80
CA ILE A 280 14.61 -16.10 -15.19
C ILE A 280 13.63 -14.98 -15.56
N PRO A 281 13.17 -14.92 -16.82
CA PRO A 281 12.21 -13.90 -17.22
C PRO A 281 10.84 -14.06 -16.55
N GLY A 282 10.24 -12.95 -16.18
CA GLY A 282 8.85 -12.85 -15.76
C GLY A 282 8.50 -13.55 -14.45
N ILE A 283 9.48 -13.91 -13.61
CA ILE A 283 9.21 -14.40 -12.25
C ILE A 283 8.90 -13.25 -11.31
N ALA A 284 8.27 -13.57 -10.18
CA ALA A 284 8.26 -12.64 -9.06
C ALA A 284 9.68 -12.52 -8.47
N LEU A 285 10.09 -11.31 -8.15
CA LEU A 285 11.42 -11.05 -7.61
C LEU A 285 11.31 -10.08 -6.44
N SER A 286 11.83 -10.50 -5.28
CA SER A 286 11.84 -9.69 -4.07
C SER A 286 13.25 -9.19 -3.75
N THR A 287 13.34 -7.99 -3.20
CA THR A 287 14.54 -7.54 -2.50
C THR A 287 14.75 -8.37 -1.23
N PRO A 288 15.94 -8.44 -0.68
CA PRO A 288 16.11 -8.76 0.73
C PRO A 288 15.31 -7.79 1.60
N GLU A 289 15.05 -8.18 2.82
CA GLU A 289 14.54 -7.27 3.83
C GLU A 289 15.61 -6.21 4.13
N PHE A 290 15.24 -4.96 4.04
CA PHE A 290 16.12 -3.83 4.37
C PHE A 290 15.45 -2.90 5.37
N GLY A 291 16.24 -2.11 6.04
CA GLY A 291 15.82 -1.12 7.00
C GLY A 291 17.02 -0.37 7.49
N HIS A 292 16.82 0.53 8.41
CA HIS A 292 17.95 1.26 8.96
C HIS A 292 18.64 0.41 10.06
N GLU A 293 19.88 0.02 9.82
CA GLU A 293 20.75 -0.57 10.83
C GLU A 293 21.92 0.39 11.07
N GLY A 294 21.90 1.02 12.25
CA GLY A 294 22.97 1.93 12.67
C GLY A 294 22.83 3.37 12.15
N ASP A 295 23.86 4.18 12.41
CA ASP A 295 23.87 5.65 12.32
C ASP A 295 24.04 6.20 10.89
N THR A 296 23.90 5.38 9.86
CA THR A 296 24.08 5.83 8.48
C THR A 296 22.79 6.52 8.00
N SER A 297 22.86 7.83 7.94
CA SER A 297 21.83 8.73 7.41
C SER A 297 21.74 8.59 5.88
N GLY A 298 21.16 7.53 5.39
CA GLY A 298 20.96 7.34 3.96
C GLY A 298 19.54 6.95 3.66
N ASP A 299 18.89 7.71 2.77
CA ASP A 299 17.70 7.23 2.12
C ASP A 299 18.09 6.06 1.24
N LEU A 300 17.35 4.98 1.26
CA LEU A 300 17.62 3.82 0.43
C LEU A 300 16.85 3.96 -0.89
N THR A 301 17.56 3.76 -2.00
CA THR A 301 16.93 3.67 -3.31
C THR A 301 16.89 2.21 -3.74
N VAL A 302 15.70 1.76 -4.15
CA VAL A 302 15.47 0.45 -4.78
C VAL A 302 15.11 0.68 -6.24
N MET A 303 15.93 0.23 -7.16
CA MET A 303 15.70 0.31 -8.59
C MET A 303 15.41 -1.08 -9.14
N PHE A 304 14.25 -1.24 -9.78
CA PHE A 304 13.96 -2.42 -10.60
C PHE A 304 14.23 -2.11 -12.06
N ALA A 305 15.11 -2.89 -12.66
CA ALA A 305 15.42 -2.86 -14.07
C ALA A 305 14.82 -4.11 -14.73
N ASN A 306 13.98 -3.90 -15.73
CA ASN A 306 13.31 -4.96 -16.47
C ASN A 306 13.89 -5.00 -17.90
N THR A 307 14.77 -5.95 -18.16
CA THR A 307 15.39 -6.10 -19.47
C THR A 307 14.53 -6.99 -20.36
N LYS A 308 14.18 -6.51 -21.55
CA LYS A 308 13.44 -7.32 -22.52
C LYS A 308 14.32 -8.47 -22.98
N VAL A 309 13.80 -9.69 -22.85
CA VAL A 309 14.43 -10.90 -23.34
C VAL A 309 13.50 -11.70 -24.24
N GLN A 310 14.07 -12.35 -25.24
CA GLN A 310 13.29 -13.24 -26.10
C GLN A 310 12.89 -14.48 -25.34
N THR A 311 11.60 -14.81 -25.36
CA THR A 311 11.05 -15.99 -24.70
C THR A 311 9.97 -16.64 -25.55
N VAL A 312 9.91 -17.96 -25.48
CA VAL A 312 8.79 -18.74 -26.03
C VAL A 312 8.14 -19.50 -24.88
N MET A 313 6.89 -19.19 -24.62
CA MET A 313 6.11 -19.91 -23.63
C MET A 313 5.40 -21.09 -24.29
N VAL A 314 5.56 -22.29 -23.74
CA VAL A 314 4.91 -23.51 -24.25
C VAL A 314 4.04 -24.11 -23.15
N SER A 315 2.74 -24.28 -23.44
CA SER A 315 1.78 -24.85 -22.50
C SER A 315 1.13 -26.12 -23.05
N LYS A 316 0.74 -27.03 -22.16
CA LYS A 316 0.16 -28.33 -22.47
C LYS A 316 -1.19 -28.54 -21.81
N THR A 317 -2.20 -28.87 -22.62
CA THR A 317 -3.53 -29.30 -22.17
C THR A 317 -3.87 -30.67 -22.69
N VAL A 318 -4.53 -31.51 -21.88
CA VAL A 318 -5.05 -32.82 -22.28
C VAL A 318 -6.55 -32.88 -22.01
N GLU A 319 -7.33 -33.23 -23.04
CA GLU A 319 -8.78 -33.24 -23.03
C GLU A 319 -9.35 -34.62 -23.40
N GLY A 320 -10.65 -34.74 -23.22
CA GLY A 320 -11.42 -35.95 -23.60
C GLY A 320 -11.49 -36.99 -22.48
N ASN A 321 -12.48 -37.88 -22.63
CA ASN A 321 -12.81 -38.87 -21.59
C ASN A 321 -11.79 -40.02 -21.46
N GLN A 322 -10.86 -40.17 -22.42
CA GLN A 322 -9.73 -41.09 -22.38
C GLN A 322 -8.37 -40.37 -22.32
N GLY A 323 -8.37 -39.06 -22.12
CA GLY A 323 -7.15 -38.30 -21.97
C GLY A 323 -6.45 -38.59 -20.65
N ASN A 324 -5.23 -39.10 -20.72
CA ASN A 324 -4.40 -39.31 -19.53
C ASN A 324 -3.64 -38.03 -19.19
N ARG A 325 -4.11 -37.35 -18.16
CA ARG A 325 -3.54 -36.08 -17.70
C ARG A 325 -2.16 -36.22 -17.02
N TYR A 326 -1.78 -37.44 -16.64
CA TYR A 326 -0.47 -37.73 -16.02
C TYR A 326 0.58 -38.18 -17.03
N LYS A 327 0.20 -38.34 -18.31
CA LYS A 327 1.14 -38.71 -19.36
C LYS A 327 2.10 -37.60 -19.63
N GLN A 328 3.39 -37.91 -19.68
CA GLN A 328 4.44 -37.04 -20.19
C GLN A 328 4.46 -37.09 -21.71
N PHE A 329 4.51 -35.96 -22.37
CA PHE A 329 4.62 -35.79 -23.81
C PHE A 329 6.01 -35.22 -24.13
N ASP A 330 6.66 -35.79 -25.11
CA ASP A 330 8.00 -35.41 -25.56
C ASP A 330 7.88 -34.25 -26.55
N PHE A 331 8.69 -33.23 -26.35
CA PHE A 331 8.76 -32.01 -27.17
C PHE A 331 10.17 -31.80 -27.67
N ASN A 332 10.26 -31.34 -28.91
CA ASN A 332 11.47 -30.93 -29.60
C ASN A 332 11.42 -29.46 -29.91
N ALA A 333 12.48 -28.71 -29.60
CA ALA A 333 12.65 -27.34 -30.03
C ALA A 333 13.83 -27.25 -31.01
N ARG A 334 13.64 -26.46 -32.10
CA ARG A 334 14.71 -26.03 -33.02
C ARG A 334 14.70 -24.53 -33.14
N LEU A 335 15.88 -23.93 -33.13
CA LEU A 335 16.05 -22.51 -33.19
C LEU A 335 16.90 -22.15 -34.39
N THR A 336 16.50 -21.13 -35.17
CA THR A 336 17.25 -20.65 -36.30
C THR A 336 17.43 -19.13 -36.30
N ASP A 337 18.53 -18.68 -36.86
CA ASP A 337 18.81 -17.26 -37.07
C ASP A 337 18.10 -16.70 -38.33
N ASN A 338 18.44 -15.47 -38.71
CA ASN A 338 17.93 -14.79 -39.90
C ASN A 338 18.34 -15.43 -41.23
N ASN A 339 19.33 -16.30 -41.21
CA ASN A 339 19.86 -16.99 -42.41
C ASN A 339 19.47 -18.47 -42.42
N ASP A 340 18.51 -18.88 -41.59
CA ASP A 340 18.08 -20.27 -41.36
C ASP A 340 19.21 -21.18 -40.84
N ILE A 341 20.23 -20.60 -40.21
CA ILE A 341 21.30 -21.36 -39.56
C ILE A 341 20.81 -21.83 -38.21
N GLU A 342 20.93 -23.13 -37.94
CA GLU A 342 20.50 -23.73 -36.68
C GLU A 342 21.40 -23.27 -35.52
N TYR A 343 20.75 -22.87 -34.42
CA TYR A 343 21.42 -22.50 -33.17
C TYR A 343 21.83 -23.76 -32.39
N THR A 344 23.06 -23.75 -31.89
CA THR A 344 23.63 -24.88 -31.15
C THR A 344 24.12 -24.47 -29.73
N GLY A 345 23.90 -23.22 -29.34
CA GLY A 345 24.25 -22.73 -28.01
C GLY A 345 23.33 -23.27 -26.91
N PRO A 346 23.57 -22.90 -25.66
CA PRO A 346 22.71 -23.32 -24.54
C PRO A 346 21.34 -22.67 -24.61
N VAL A 347 20.31 -23.42 -24.25
CA VAL A 347 18.91 -22.96 -24.08
C VAL A 347 18.47 -23.32 -22.70
N SER A 348 17.73 -22.46 -22.03
CA SER A 348 17.15 -22.73 -20.72
C SER A 348 15.64 -22.88 -20.80
N ILE A 349 15.08 -23.74 -19.97
CA ILE A 349 13.65 -23.79 -19.72
C ILE A 349 13.38 -23.50 -18.25
N ALA A 350 12.43 -22.60 -17.99
CA ALA A 350 11.90 -22.34 -16.66
C ALA A 350 10.51 -22.99 -16.53
N LYS A 351 10.30 -23.79 -15.49
CA LYS A 351 9.01 -24.37 -15.11
C LYS A 351 8.22 -23.43 -14.22
N GLN A 352 6.93 -23.68 -14.06
CA GLN A 352 6.04 -22.87 -13.23
C GLN A 352 6.46 -22.82 -11.74
N ASP A 353 7.13 -23.86 -11.25
CA ASP A 353 7.65 -23.92 -9.87
C ASP A 353 8.95 -23.12 -9.67
N GLY A 354 9.41 -22.40 -10.70
CA GLY A 354 10.66 -21.64 -10.66
C GLY A 354 11.92 -22.48 -10.97
N THR A 355 11.78 -23.78 -11.18
CA THR A 355 12.92 -24.63 -11.55
C THR A 355 13.42 -24.27 -12.94
N VAL A 356 14.73 -24.06 -13.07
CA VAL A 356 15.39 -23.83 -14.36
C VAL A 356 16.26 -25.02 -14.72
N GLU A 357 16.10 -25.49 -15.96
CA GLU A 357 16.89 -26.56 -16.55
C GLU A 357 17.58 -26.05 -17.79
N GLN A 358 18.89 -26.28 -17.91
CA GLN A 358 19.64 -25.96 -19.12
C GLN A 358 19.60 -27.14 -20.08
N LEU A 359 19.14 -26.88 -21.30
CA LEU A 359 19.09 -27.87 -22.38
C LEU A 359 20.32 -27.70 -23.28
N THR A 360 20.92 -28.85 -23.64
CA THR A 360 21.92 -28.95 -24.68
C THR A 360 21.29 -29.64 -25.89
N PRO A 361 21.55 -29.16 -27.12
CA PRO A 361 21.02 -29.80 -28.31
C PRO A 361 21.69 -31.15 -28.53
N ASP A 362 20.95 -32.07 -29.15
CA ASP A 362 21.53 -33.32 -29.64
C ASP A 362 22.34 -33.12 -30.96
N GLU A 363 22.88 -34.18 -31.52
CA GLU A 363 23.65 -34.15 -32.76
C GLU A 363 22.89 -33.63 -33.99
N ASN A 364 21.55 -33.55 -33.89
CA ASN A 364 20.66 -32.99 -34.89
C ASN A 364 20.18 -31.58 -34.54
N HIS A 365 20.83 -30.91 -33.62
CA HIS A 365 20.54 -29.55 -33.13
C HIS A 365 19.13 -29.44 -32.52
N VAL A 366 18.63 -30.52 -31.89
CA VAL A 366 17.30 -30.56 -31.25
C VAL A 366 17.43 -30.49 -29.75
N TYR A 367 16.68 -29.55 -29.16
CA TYR A 367 16.54 -29.44 -27.71
C TYR A 367 15.29 -30.20 -27.27
N LYS A 368 15.42 -31.10 -26.28
CA LYS A 368 14.34 -32.00 -25.86
C LYS A 368 13.88 -31.66 -24.44
N PHE A 369 12.56 -31.65 -24.26
CA PHE A 369 11.93 -31.46 -22.95
C PHE A 369 10.58 -32.20 -22.90
N LYS A 370 9.96 -32.27 -21.70
CA LYS A 370 8.69 -32.99 -21.49
C LYS A 370 7.69 -32.11 -20.80
N LEU A 371 6.42 -32.22 -21.21
CA LEU A 371 5.29 -31.56 -20.57
C LEU A 371 4.15 -32.57 -20.33
N GLN A 372 3.42 -32.35 -19.24
CA GLN A 372 2.14 -33.02 -18.98
C GLN A 372 0.98 -31.98 -18.96
N HIS A 373 -0.23 -32.47 -18.76
CA HIS A 373 -1.39 -31.60 -18.65
C HIS A 373 -1.23 -30.59 -17.52
N GLY A 374 -1.44 -29.30 -17.85
CA GLY A 374 -1.32 -28.17 -16.93
C GLY A 374 0.08 -27.56 -16.87
N ASP A 375 1.10 -28.20 -17.46
CA ASP A 375 2.44 -27.65 -17.47
C ASP A 375 2.54 -26.44 -18.42
N THR A 376 3.32 -25.48 -17.99
CA THR A 376 3.79 -24.36 -18.80
C THR A 376 5.28 -24.16 -18.54
N VAL A 377 6.06 -24.03 -19.60
CA VAL A 377 7.47 -23.70 -19.53
C VAL A 377 7.79 -22.48 -20.36
N LYS A 378 8.82 -21.72 -19.95
CA LYS A 378 9.41 -20.62 -20.72
C LYS A 378 10.73 -21.09 -21.28
N VAL A 379 10.89 -21.03 -22.59
CA VAL A 379 12.15 -21.30 -23.30
C VAL A 379 12.84 -19.95 -23.53
N PHE A 380 14.07 -19.82 -23.08
CA PHE A 380 14.83 -18.56 -23.09
C PHE A 380 16.34 -18.81 -23.02
N GLY A 381 17.13 -17.72 -22.94
CA GLY A 381 18.59 -17.78 -22.75
C GLY A 381 19.37 -18.05 -24.03
N PHE A 382 18.73 -17.97 -25.18
CA PHE A 382 19.37 -18.04 -26.48
C PHE A 382 19.85 -16.65 -26.95
N ASP A 383 20.77 -16.65 -27.91
CA ASP A 383 21.31 -15.43 -28.47
C ASP A 383 20.23 -14.58 -29.15
N THR A 384 20.36 -13.27 -29.09
CA THR A 384 19.44 -12.27 -29.72
C THR A 384 19.41 -12.37 -31.26
N VAL A 385 20.32 -13.10 -31.88
CA VAL A 385 20.29 -13.38 -33.33
C VAL A 385 19.22 -14.38 -33.74
N ILE A 386 18.60 -15.10 -32.79
CA ILE A 386 17.56 -16.09 -33.10
C ILE A 386 16.30 -15.38 -33.56
N LYS A 387 15.78 -15.84 -34.70
CA LYS A 387 14.57 -15.33 -35.32
C LYS A 387 13.40 -16.26 -35.17
N ASN A 388 13.59 -17.54 -35.44
CA ASN A 388 12.52 -18.51 -35.44
C ASN A 388 12.75 -19.62 -34.41
N VAL A 389 11.69 -19.98 -33.73
CA VAL A 389 11.63 -21.14 -32.83
C VAL A 389 10.55 -22.07 -33.32
N THR A 390 10.94 -23.31 -33.65
CA THR A 390 10.02 -24.37 -34.04
C THR A 390 9.86 -25.33 -32.87
N ILE A 391 8.64 -25.46 -32.34
CA ILE A 391 8.31 -26.45 -31.32
C ILE A 391 7.51 -27.56 -31.96
N THR A 392 7.87 -28.81 -31.69
CA THR A 392 7.21 -29.98 -32.20
C THR A 392 6.93 -30.95 -31.05
N GLU A 393 5.69 -31.38 -30.91
CA GLU A 393 5.32 -32.48 -30.05
C GLU A 393 5.56 -33.80 -30.81
N GLU A 394 6.28 -34.73 -30.18
CA GLU A 394 6.54 -36.04 -30.82
C GLU A 394 5.26 -36.89 -31.03
N ASP A 395 5.35 -37.89 -31.89
CA ASP A 395 4.23 -38.74 -32.22
C ASP A 395 3.64 -39.44 -31.00
N ASN A 396 2.33 -39.36 -30.89
CA ASN A 396 1.55 -39.97 -29.82
C ASN A 396 0.16 -40.40 -30.37
N ASP A 397 -0.60 -41.06 -29.53
CA ASP A 397 -1.91 -41.61 -29.86
C ASP A 397 -3.10 -40.66 -29.59
N TYR A 398 -2.81 -39.35 -29.57
CA TYR A 398 -3.81 -38.26 -29.39
C TYR A 398 -4.00 -37.48 -30.67
N GLN A 399 -5.19 -36.89 -30.82
CA GLN A 399 -5.37 -35.81 -31.77
C GLN A 399 -4.77 -34.53 -31.16
N THR A 400 -3.77 -33.99 -31.81
CA THR A 400 -3.07 -32.77 -31.33
C THR A 400 -3.50 -31.55 -32.10
N LYS A 401 -3.82 -30.50 -31.38
CA LYS A 401 -3.98 -29.16 -31.94
C LYS A 401 -2.95 -28.20 -31.33
N VAL A 402 -2.48 -27.28 -32.13
CA VAL A 402 -1.55 -26.26 -31.70
C VAL A 402 -2.08 -24.88 -32.08
N ALA A 403 -1.92 -23.92 -31.16
CA ALA A 403 -2.16 -22.52 -31.39
C ALA A 403 -0.94 -21.71 -30.95
N HIS A 404 -0.70 -20.57 -31.56
CA HIS A 404 0.26 -19.60 -31.03
C HIS A 404 -0.39 -18.23 -30.90
N ASP A 405 0.03 -17.50 -29.88
CA ASP A 405 -0.48 -16.19 -29.51
C ASP A 405 -2.02 -16.16 -29.42
N ASN A 406 -2.69 -15.37 -30.23
CA ASN A 406 -4.14 -15.25 -30.26
C ASN A 406 -4.77 -15.98 -31.45
N GLU A 407 -4.04 -16.86 -32.14
CA GLU A 407 -4.55 -17.59 -33.28
C GLU A 407 -5.47 -18.75 -32.87
N GLN A 408 -6.35 -19.14 -33.81
CA GLN A 408 -7.22 -20.28 -33.56
C GLN A 408 -6.42 -21.59 -33.62
N PRO A 409 -6.70 -22.56 -32.72
CA PRO A 409 -6.03 -23.85 -32.74
C PRO A 409 -6.22 -24.60 -34.06
N VAL A 410 -5.12 -25.05 -34.66
CA VAL A 410 -5.11 -25.84 -35.88
C VAL A 410 -4.63 -27.27 -35.57
N ASP A 411 -5.11 -28.25 -36.36
CA ASP A 411 -4.62 -29.61 -36.27
C ASP A 411 -3.14 -29.66 -36.69
N GLY A 412 -2.30 -30.20 -35.84
CA GLY A 412 -0.86 -30.25 -36.08
C GLY A 412 -0.07 -30.50 -34.81
N LYS A 413 1.18 -30.94 -34.99
CA LYS A 413 2.12 -31.25 -33.90
C LYS A 413 3.30 -30.28 -33.89
N SER A 414 3.44 -29.44 -34.90
CA SER A 414 4.58 -28.52 -35.04
C SER A 414 4.10 -27.13 -35.36
N VAL A 415 4.73 -26.14 -34.75
CA VAL A 415 4.53 -24.72 -35.05
C VAL A 415 5.86 -24.00 -35.03
N THR A 416 6.04 -23.07 -35.97
CA THR A 416 7.19 -22.15 -36.00
C THR A 416 6.70 -20.76 -35.68
N VAL A 417 7.33 -20.11 -34.72
CA VAL A 417 7.04 -18.74 -34.32
C VAL A 417 8.25 -17.85 -34.58
N ASN A 418 7.98 -16.63 -35.05
CA ASN A 418 8.98 -15.60 -35.18
C ASN A 418 9.05 -14.79 -33.89
N ILE A 419 10.23 -14.73 -33.29
CA ILE A 419 10.46 -14.05 -32.01
C ILE A 419 11.38 -12.82 -32.12
N GLU A 420 11.67 -12.37 -33.34
CA GLU A 420 12.59 -11.25 -33.59
C GLU A 420 12.19 -9.98 -32.83
N ASN A 421 10.90 -9.69 -32.75
CA ASN A 421 10.38 -8.46 -32.12
C ASN A 421 9.33 -8.72 -31.01
N ALA A 422 9.01 -9.97 -30.72
CA ALA A 422 7.98 -10.32 -29.75
C ALA A 422 8.24 -11.68 -29.10
N ASN A 423 7.71 -11.84 -27.92
CA ASN A 423 7.62 -13.18 -27.32
C ASN A 423 6.46 -13.94 -27.95
N ALA A 424 6.56 -15.28 -27.96
CA ALA A 424 5.50 -16.12 -28.46
C ALA A 424 4.94 -17.02 -27.36
N ASN A 425 3.63 -17.27 -27.44
CA ASN A 425 2.92 -18.20 -26.58
C ASN A 425 2.39 -19.35 -27.43
N ILE A 426 2.81 -20.55 -27.17
CA ILE A 426 2.40 -21.75 -27.90
C ILE A 426 1.57 -22.64 -26.98
N GLN A 427 0.40 -23.06 -27.45
CA GLN A 427 -0.52 -23.91 -26.69
C GLN A 427 -0.76 -25.21 -27.45
N TYR A 428 -0.44 -26.33 -26.81
CA TYR A 428 -0.72 -27.67 -27.31
C TYR A 428 -1.91 -28.28 -26.57
N THR A 429 -2.92 -28.70 -27.34
CA THR A 429 -4.10 -29.39 -26.81
C THR A 429 -4.17 -30.80 -27.42
N ASN A 430 -4.04 -31.81 -26.59
CA ASN A 430 -4.20 -33.20 -26.97
C ASN A 430 -5.56 -33.72 -26.55
N SER A 431 -6.34 -34.23 -27.51
CA SER A 431 -7.65 -34.81 -27.22
C SER A 431 -7.68 -36.30 -27.51
N LYS A 432 -8.27 -37.05 -26.60
CA LYS A 432 -8.55 -38.49 -26.78
C LYS A 432 -9.92 -38.83 -26.20
N SER A 433 -10.85 -39.17 -27.06
CA SER A 433 -12.22 -39.49 -26.65
C SER A 433 -12.67 -40.81 -27.28
N LEU A 434 -13.26 -41.64 -26.51
CA LEU A 434 -14.01 -42.80 -27.03
C LEU A 434 -15.39 -42.26 -27.46
N ILE A 435 -15.66 -42.31 -28.75
CA ILE A 435 -17.02 -42.14 -29.25
C ILE A 435 -17.75 -43.42 -28.90
N VAL A 436 -18.48 -43.45 -27.81
CA VAL A 436 -19.44 -44.53 -27.60
C VAL A 436 -20.52 -44.34 -28.67
N PRO A 437 -20.67 -45.32 -29.59
CA PRO A 437 -21.75 -45.17 -30.56
C PRO A 437 -23.07 -45.13 -29.80
N THR A 438 -23.69 -43.93 -29.78
CA THR A 438 -25.01 -43.73 -29.19
C THR A 438 -26.13 -44.45 -29.95
N GLY A 439 -25.75 -45.34 -30.88
CA GLY A 439 -26.65 -46.15 -31.71
C GLY A 439 -26.90 -47.59 -31.27
N ILE A 440 -26.48 -48.01 -30.09
CA ILE A 440 -27.07 -49.19 -29.48
C ILE A 440 -28.37 -48.74 -28.81
N SER A 441 -29.41 -48.65 -29.62
CA SER A 441 -30.77 -48.77 -29.07
C SER A 441 -30.83 -50.18 -28.47
N LEU A 442 -30.63 -50.29 -27.16
CA LEU A 442 -31.05 -51.50 -26.44
C LEU A 442 -32.52 -51.66 -26.78
N PRO A 443 -32.91 -52.78 -27.45
CA PRO A 443 -34.31 -52.96 -27.73
C PRO A 443 -35.00 -52.91 -26.36
N VAL A 444 -36.04 -52.06 -26.26
CA VAL A 444 -36.77 -51.80 -25.01
C VAL A 444 -37.20 -53.11 -24.32
N GLY A 445 -37.30 -54.21 -25.04
CA GLY A 445 -37.50 -55.56 -24.51
C GLY A 445 -36.36 -56.07 -23.62
N GLY A 446 -35.10 -55.72 -23.86
CA GLY A 446 -33.98 -56.23 -23.03
C GLY A 446 -33.90 -55.58 -21.65
N ALA A 447 -34.25 -54.30 -21.54
CA ALA A 447 -34.28 -53.57 -20.27
C ALA A 447 -35.41 -54.07 -19.36
N LEU A 448 -36.57 -54.47 -19.94
CA LEU A 448 -37.67 -55.05 -19.16
C LEU A 448 -37.30 -56.40 -18.55
N PHE A 449 -36.55 -57.25 -19.27
CA PHE A 449 -36.10 -58.55 -18.75
C PHE A 449 -35.12 -58.42 -17.58
N ILE A 450 -34.26 -57.43 -17.59
CA ILE A 450 -33.31 -57.16 -16.48
C ILE A 450 -34.07 -56.69 -15.24
N ILE A 451 -35.05 -55.80 -15.38
CA ILE A 451 -35.85 -55.30 -14.27
C ILE A 451 -36.75 -56.42 -13.68
N VAL A 452 -37.36 -57.25 -14.53
CA VAL A 452 -38.16 -58.40 -14.10
C VAL A 452 -37.26 -59.48 -13.46
N GLY A 453 -36.09 -59.73 -13.99
CA GLY A 453 -35.13 -60.67 -13.38
C GLY A 453 -34.66 -60.25 -12.00
N ILE A 454 -34.34 -58.97 -11.80
CA ILE A 454 -33.95 -58.43 -10.50
C ILE A 454 -35.13 -58.43 -9.52
N GLY A 455 -36.35 -58.12 -10.01
CA GLY A 455 -37.59 -58.20 -9.21
C GLY A 455 -37.86 -59.58 -8.68
N ILE A 456 -37.70 -60.62 -9.51
CA ILE A 456 -37.91 -62.04 -9.12
C ILE A 456 -36.88 -62.49 -8.10
N ILE A 457 -35.61 -62.06 -8.25
CA ILE A 457 -34.54 -62.37 -7.28
C ILE A 457 -34.80 -61.69 -5.92
N LEU A 458 -35.32 -60.51 -5.91
CA LEU A 458 -35.63 -59.78 -4.68
C LEU A 458 -36.87 -60.39 -3.96
N ILE A 459 -37.87 -60.87 -4.71
CA ILE A 459 -39.05 -61.55 -4.16
C ILE A 459 -38.66 -62.92 -3.61
N ALA A 460 -37.82 -63.70 -4.34
CA ALA A 460 -37.30 -64.98 -3.86
C ALA A 460 -36.45 -64.85 -2.60
N LYS A 461 -35.69 -63.77 -2.45
CA LYS A 461 -34.92 -63.47 -1.25
C LYS A 461 -35.74 -63.09 -0.06
N LYS A 462 -36.91 -62.43 -0.27
CA LYS A 462 -37.81 -62.03 0.79
C LYS A 462 -38.64 -63.21 1.35
N HIS A 463 -38.87 -64.25 0.54
CA HIS A 463 -39.55 -65.49 1.01
C HIS A 463 -38.64 -66.49 1.73
N LYS A 464 -37.35 -66.33 1.72
CA LYS A 464 -36.42 -67.17 2.49
C LYS A 464 -36.16 -66.72 3.93
N HIS A 465 -36.72 -65.57 4.34
CA HIS A 465 -36.62 -65.07 5.72
C HIS A 465 -37.91 -65.17 6.55
N VAL A 466 -38.90 -65.95 6.10
CA VAL A 466 -40.12 -66.25 6.87
C VAL A 466 -40.33 -67.79 6.83
N VAL A 467 -39.48 -68.46 7.52
CA VAL A 467 -39.73 -69.80 8.17
C VAL A 467 -38.77 -69.90 9.35
#